data_0e72c7d1acfa8e612484a9153510ebcc
#
_entry.id   0e72c7d1acfa8e612484a9153510ebcc
#
_cell.length_a   1.000
_cell.length_b   1.000
_cell.length_c   1.000
_cell.angle_alpha   90.00
_cell.angle_beta   90.00
_cell.angle_gamma   90.00
#
_symmetry.space_group_name_H-M   'P 1'
#
loop_
_entity.id
_entity.type
_entity.pdbx_description
1 polymer ?
#
loop_
_entity_poly.entity_id
_entity_poly.type
_entity_poly.pdbx_seq_one_letter_code
_entity_poly.pdbx_strand_id
1 'polypeptide(L)'
;MVSGADCPVAAAENEAEKLYAIQFHPEVLHTVEGKKMLSNFVLGVCGCAGDWKMDAFVEHTIREIREKVGDGKVLLALSGGVDSSVAAGLLSRAIGKQLTCVFVDHGLLRKDEGDEVEGVFGPNGQFDLNFIRVNAQQRYYDKLAGVTEPEAKRKIIGEEFIRIFEEEAKKIGAVDFLAQGTIYPD
;
A
#
# COMPACT_ATOMS: atom_id res chain seq x y z
N MET A 1 32.14 -15.98 -6.92
CA MET A 1 30.74 -16.06 -7.38
C MET A 1 30.38 -17.53 -7.56
N VAL A 2 29.32 -18.03 -6.96
CA VAL A 2 28.87 -19.41 -7.16
C VAL A 2 27.73 -19.39 -8.15
N SER A 3 27.94 -19.93 -9.33
CA SER A 3 26.93 -20.12 -10.36
C SER A 3 26.44 -21.57 -10.30
N GLY A 4 25.13 -21.78 -10.44
CA GLY A 4 24.52 -23.10 -10.61
C GLY A 4 24.55 -23.55 -12.07
N ALA A 5 24.30 -24.86 -12.31
CA ALA A 5 24.22 -25.38 -13.67
C ALA A 5 23.17 -24.67 -14.53
N ASP A 6 22.06 -24.27 -13.91
CA ASP A 6 20.94 -23.61 -14.58
C ASP A 6 21.02 -22.06 -14.58
N CYS A 7 21.98 -21.50 -13.84
CA CYS A 7 22.25 -20.06 -13.79
C CYS A 7 23.76 -19.80 -13.79
N PRO A 8 24.41 -19.80 -14.98
CA PRO A 8 25.86 -19.68 -15.08
C PRO A 8 26.38 -18.30 -14.67
N VAL A 9 25.53 -17.27 -14.65
CA VAL A 9 25.88 -15.91 -14.20
C VAL A 9 24.81 -15.44 -13.20
N ALA A 10 24.95 -15.83 -11.94
CA ALA A 10 24.04 -15.41 -10.88
C ALA A 10 24.27 -13.97 -10.43
N ALA A 11 25.50 -13.47 -10.56
CA ALA A 11 25.86 -12.08 -10.28
C ALA A 11 27.07 -11.67 -11.12
N ALA A 12 27.19 -10.39 -11.40
CA ALA A 12 28.32 -9.78 -12.11
C ALA A 12 28.70 -8.45 -11.48
N GLU A 13 29.98 -8.09 -11.57
CA GLU A 13 30.48 -6.80 -11.11
C GLU A 13 31.54 -6.23 -12.03
N ASN A 14 31.58 -4.90 -12.10
CA ASN A 14 32.66 -4.13 -12.69
C ASN A 14 33.02 -3.00 -11.70
N GLU A 15 34.02 -3.23 -10.89
CA GLU A 15 34.43 -2.27 -9.85
C GLU A 15 34.91 -0.94 -10.41
N ALA A 16 35.55 -0.95 -11.58
CA ALA A 16 36.06 0.27 -12.20
C ALA A 16 34.93 1.23 -12.60
N GLU A 17 33.81 0.69 -13.04
CA GLU A 17 32.62 1.46 -13.42
C GLU A 17 31.54 1.49 -12.33
N LYS A 18 31.79 0.86 -11.18
CA LYS A 18 30.84 0.73 -10.06
C LYS A 18 29.50 0.10 -10.45
N LEU A 19 29.53 -0.89 -11.35
CA LEU A 19 28.36 -1.63 -11.80
C LEU A 19 28.28 -2.96 -11.07
N TYR A 20 27.12 -3.25 -10.48
CA TYR A 20 26.83 -4.48 -9.75
C TYR A 20 25.47 -5.00 -10.17
N ALA A 21 25.38 -6.26 -10.53
CA ALA A 21 24.15 -6.89 -10.98
C ALA A 21 23.96 -8.26 -10.33
N ILE A 22 22.73 -8.60 -10.01
CA ILE A 22 22.33 -9.91 -9.47
C ILE A 22 21.09 -10.41 -10.18
N GLN A 23 20.93 -11.73 -10.30
CA GLN A 23 19.78 -12.38 -10.93
C GLN A 23 18.78 -12.96 -9.93
N PHE A 24 19.03 -12.83 -8.65
CA PHE A 24 18.23 -13.39 -7.57
C PHE A 24 17.79 -12.29 -6.59
N HIS A 25 16.90 -12.64 -5.68
CA HIS A 25 16.35 -11.74 -4.67
C HIS A 25 17.17 -11.86 -3.36
N PRO A 26 18.04 -10.88 -3.03
CA PRO A 26 18.80 -10.93 -1.79
C PRO A 26 17.97 -10.59 -0.55
N GLU A 27 16.81 -9.94 -0.75
CA GLU A 27 15.89 -9.51 0.32
C GLU A 27 15.01 -10.63 0.88
N VAL A 28 14.88 -11.75 0.16
CA VAL A 28 14.00 -12.84 0.60
C VAL A 28 14.71 -13.79 1.60
N LEU A 29 13.91 -14.41 2.47
CA LEU A 29 14.42 -15.32 3.52
C LEU A 29 15.18 -16.55 2.99
N HIS A 30 14.89 -16.97 1.75
CA HIS A 30 15.56 -18.15 1.12
C HIS A 30 16.98 -17.83 0.69
N THR A 31 17.35 -16.57 0.53
CA THR A 31 18.73 -16.17 0.25
C THR A 31 19.48 -16.00 1.57
N VAL A 32 20.12 -17.08 2.03
CA VAL A 32 20.74 -17.20 3.37
C VAL A 32 21.69 -16.03 3.68
N GLU A 33 22.54 -15.60 2.74
CA GLU A 33 23.49 -14.49 2.89
C GLU A 33 22.97 -13.16 2.32
N GLY A 34 21.69 -13.08 1.95
CA GLY A 34 21.12 -11.93 1.26
C GLY A 34 21.28 -10.61 2.03
N LYS A 35 21.01 -10.63 3.34
CA LYS A 35 21.21 -9.47 4.22
C LYS A 35 22.66 -8.96 4.23
N LYS A 36 23.63 -9.89 4.22
CA LYS A 36 25.04 -9.54 4.18
C LYS A 36 25.43 -8.94 2.82
N MET A 37 24.90 -9.48 1.73
CA MET A 37 25.11 -8.93 0.38
C MET A 37 24.60 -7.52 0.28
N LEU A 38 23.36 -7.26 0.73
CA LEU A 38 22.77 -5.92 0.77
C LEU A 38 23.59 -4.98 1.66
N SER A 39 23.99 -5.41 2.84
CA SER A 39 24.83 -4.61 3.74
C SER A 39 26.17 -4.24 3.11
N ASN A 40 26.86 -5.19 2.47
CA ASN A 40 28.13 -4.94 1.81
C ASN A 40 27.97 -3.94 0.66
N PHE A 41 26.91 -4.06 -0.12
CA PHE A 41 26.63 -3.12 -1.21
C PHE A 41 26.28 -1.73 -0.69
N VAL A 42 25.28 -1.62 0.20
CA VAL A 42 24.76 -0.34 0.68
C VAL A 42 25.80 0.40 1.54
N LEU A 43 26.41 -0.27 2.50
CA LEU A 43 27.35 0.37 3.42
C LEU A 43 28.77 0.41 2.86
N GLY A 44 29.22 -0.68 2.21
CA GLY A 44 30.57 -0.78 1.69
C GLY A 44 30.78 -0.10 0.35
N VAL A 45 29.95 -0.43 -0.66
CA VAL A 45 30.12 0.09 -2.03
C VAL A 45 29.52 1.49 -2.16
N CYS A 46 28.26 1.68 -1.69
CA CYS A 46 27.56 2.97 -1.79
C CYS A 46 28.02 3.96 -0.71
N GLY A 47 28.65 3.51 0.37
CA GLY A 47 29.11 4.37 1.45
C GLY A 47 27.98 5.00 2.27
N CYS A 48 26.80 4.40 2.30
CA CYS A 48 25.68 4.91 3.08
C CYS A 48 25.98 4.80 4.58
N ALA A 49 25.61 5.80 5.36
CA ALA A 49 25.88 5.86 6.81
C ALA A 49 25.01 4.88 7.63
N GLY A 50 23.91 4.37 7.06
CA GLY A 50 22.98 3.49 7.76
C GLY A 50 22.23 4.18 8.91
N ASP A 51 22.10 5.48 8.86
CA ASP A 51 21.50 6.35 9.89
C ASP A 51 20.00 6.56 9.71
N TRP A 52 19.44 6.07 8.59
CA TRP A 52 18.00 6.11 8.37
C TRP A 52 17.25 5.24 9.37
N LYS A 53 16.26 5.81 10.07
CA LYS A 53 15.43 5.12 11.05
C LYS A 53 13.95 5.32 10.72
N MET A 54 13.20 4.23 10.73
CA MET A 54 11.78 4.24 10.43
C MET A 54 10.99 5.13 11.40
N ASP A 55 11.33 5.12 12.70
CA ASP A 55 10.63 5.95 13.70
C ASP A 55 10.75 7.43 13.39
N ALA A 56 11.96 7.90 13.00
CA ALA A 56 12.18 9.29 12.62
C ALA A 56 11.39 9.66 11.34
N PHE A 57 11.31 8.74 10.38
CA PHE A 57 10.49 8.90 9.17
C PHE A 57 9.01 9.03 9.51
N VAL A 58 8.47 8.16 10.36
CA VAL A 58 7.06 8.17 10.78
C VAL A 58 6.70 9.49 11.45
N GLU A 59 7.53 9.95 12.43
CA GLU A 59 7.28 11.20 13.13
C GLU A 59 7.40 12.44 12.22
N HIS A 60 8.31 12.40 11.26
CA HIS A 60 8.44 13.45 10.25
C HIS A 60 7.19 13.50 9.35
N THR A 61 6.77 12.36 8.80
CA THR A 61 5.60 12.23 7.94
C THR A 61 4.33 12.68 8.66
N ILE A 62 4.14 12.31 9.92
CA ILE A 62 2.99 12.77 10.72
C ILE A 62 2.96 14.30 10.83
N ARG A 63 4.10 14.95 11.04
CA ARG A 63 4.17 16.42 11.10
C ARG A 63 3.83 17.05 9.76
N GLU A 64 4.41 16.56 8.68
CA GLU A 64 4.11 17.05 7.32
C GLU A 64 2.63 16.91 6.97
N ILE A 65 2.01 15.79 7.33
CA ILE A 65 0.57 15.58 7.13
C ILE A 65 -0.23 16.61 7.90
N ARG A 66 0.08 16.85 9.19
CA ARG A 66 -0.61 17.84 10.02
C ARG A 66 -0.50 19.25 9.44
N GLU A 67 0.69 19.64 9.05
CA GLU A 67 0.95 20.94 8.44
C GLU A 67 0.17 21.12 7.12
N LYS A 68 0.15 20.09 6.28
CA LYS A 68 -0.51 20.12 4.98
C LYS A 68 -2.03 20.12 5.09
N VAL A 69 -2.58 19.33 6.00
CA VAL A 69 -4.04 19.15 6.15
C VAL A 69 -4.65 20.28 6.98
N GLY A 70 -3.96 20.75 8.01
CA GLY A 70 -4.51 21.76 8.94
C GLY A 70 -5.85 21.29 9.52
N ASP A 71 -6.89 22.10 9.37
CA ASP A 71 -8.26 21.80 9.81
C ASP A 71 -9.12 21.08 8.74
N GLY A 72 -8.52 20.73 7.59
CA GLY A 72 -9.20 20.09 6.46
C GLY A 72 -9.62 18.65 6.75
N LYS A 73 -10.57 18.18 5.95
CA LYS A 73 -11.08 16.80 5.99
C LYS A 73 -10.41 15.96 4.91
N VAL A 74 -10.00 14.77 5.28
CA VAL A 74 -9.33 13.79 4.39
C VAL A 74 -10.23 12.60 4.17
N LEU A 75 -10.40 12.20 2.92
CA LEU A 75 -11.06 10.98 2.50
C LEU A 75 -10.01 9.99 1.98
N LEU A 76 -9.98 8.80 2.54
CA LEU A 76 -9.07 7.73 2.11
C LEU A 76 -9.86 6.56 1.53
N ALA A 77 -9.48 6.14 0.32
CA ALA A 77 -9.90 4.87 -0.25
C ALA A 77 -9.11 3.72 0.40
N LEU A 78 -9.74 2.97 1.29
CA LEU A 78 -9.13 1.84 1.99
C LEU A 78 -9.46 0.55 1.24
N SER A 79 -8.44 -0.11 0.67
CA SER A 79 -8.61 -1.34 -0.10
C SER A 79 -8.42 -2.63 0.71
N GLY A 80 -7.97 -2.51 1.97
CA GLY A 80 -7.53 -3.66 2.80
C GLY A 80 -6.10 -4.13 2.51
N GLY A 81 -5.44 -3.63 1.46
CA GLY A 81 -4.03 -3.91 1.19
C GLY A 81 -3.09 -3.17 2.13
N VAL A 82 -1.80 -3.60 2.15
CA VAL A 82 -0.78 -3.06 3.06
C VAL A 82 -0.62 -1.55 2.91
N ASP A 83 -0.51 -1.04 1.68
CA ASP A 83 -0.22 0.38 1.44
C ASP A 83 -1.34 1.30 1.94
N SER A 84 -2.59 0.96 1.62
CA SER A 84 -3.75 1.73 2.10
C SER A 84 -3.92 1.63 3.62
N SER A 85 -3.56 0.50 4.23
CA SER A 85 -3.59 0.31 5.68
C SER A 85 -2.52 1.13 6.39
N VAL A 86 -1.30 1.19 5.84
CA VAL A 86 -0.22 2.05 6.35
C VAL A 86 -0.61 3.52 6.23
N ALA A 87 -1.18 3.93 5.09
CA ALA A 87 -1.68 5.28 4.89
C ALA A 87 -2.78 5.64 5.91
N ALA A 88 -3.74 4.73 6.16
CA ALA A 88 -4.78 4.91 7.16
C ALA A 88 -4.19 5.08 8.57
N GLY A 89 -3.21 4.25 8.94
CA GLY A 89 -2.52 4.33 10.23
C GLY A 89 -1.77 5.65 10.44
N LEU A 90 -1.02 6.11 9.42
CA LEU A 90 -0.29 7.38 9.48
C LEU A 90 -1.23 8.58 9.56
N LEU A 91 -2.25 8.61 8.69
CA LEU A 91 -3.25 9.67 8.66
C LEU A 91 -4.05 9.72 9.97
N SER A 92 -4.49 8.57 10.50
CA SER A 92 -5.20 8.52 11.80
C SER A 92 -4.37 9.10 12.94
N ARG A 93 -3.07 8.77 13.01
CA ARG A 93 -2.15 9.34 14.01
C ARG A 93 -1.89 10.84 13.81
N ALA A 94 -1.94 11.31 12.58
CA ALA A 94 -1.72 12.70 12.25
C ALA A 94 -2.95 13.59 12.54
N ILE A 95 -4.13 13.18 12.07
CA ILE A 95 -5.32 14.04 11.99
C ILE A 95 -6.59 13.44 12.63
N GLY A 96 -6.53 12.22 13.17
CA GLY A 96 -7.64 11.61 13.90
C GLY A 96 -8.96 11.62 13.12
N LYS A 97 -10.02 12.12 13.73
CA LYS A 97 -11.39 12.18 13.17
C LYS A 97 -11.58 13.11 11.95
N GLN A 98 -10.57 13.87 11.54
CA GLN A 98 -10.60 14.53 10.24
C GLN A 98 -10.48 13.53 9.08
N LEU A 99 -10.00 12.30 9.38
CA LEU A 99 -9.91 11.20 8.42
C LEU A 99 -11.21 10.41 8.35
N THR A 100 -11.72 10.21 7.13
CA THR A 100 -12.77 9.24 6.82
C THR A 100 -12.21 8.20 5.86
N CYS A 101 -12.22 6.94 6.26
CA CYS A 101 -11.85 5.79 5.42
C CYS A 101 -13.10 5.15 4.84
N VAL A 102 -13.15 5.00 3.53
CA VAL A 102 -14.20 4.24 2.83
C VAL A 102 -13.64 2.93 2.35
N PHE A 103 -14.19 1.84 2.86
CA PHE A 103 -13.87 0.47 2.46
C PHE A 103 -15.03 -0.11 1.64
N VAL A 104 -14.76 -0.53 0.42
CA VAL A 104 -15.76 -1.10 -0.49
C VAL A 104 -15.66 -2.62 -0.47
N ASP A 105 -16.65 -3.27 0.13
CA ASP A 105 -16.79 -4.73 0.08
C ASP A 105 -17.46 -5.13 -1.25
N HIS A 106 -16.63 -5.52 -2.20
CA HIS A 106 -17.05 -5.88 -3.56
C HIS A 106 -17.35 -7.38 -3.73
N GLY A 107 -17.27 -8.18 -2.66
CA GLY A 107 -17.55 -9.61 -2.71
C GLY A 107 -16.47 -10.47 -3.37
N LEU A 108 -15.36 -9.88 -3.79
CA LEU A 108 -14.20 -10.57 -4.38
C LEU A 108 -13.00 -10.59 -3.42
N LEU A 109 -13.25 -10.26 -2.16
CA LEU A 109 -12.28 -10.28 -1.07
C LEU A 109 -11.92 -11.73 -0.70
N ARG A 110 -10.82 -11.90 0.00
CA ARG A 110 -10.50 -13.16 0.67
C ARG A 110 -11.54 -13.42 1.75
N LYS A 111 -11.61 -14.68 2.19
CA LYS A 111 -12.48 -15.07 3.29
C LYS A 111 -12.19 -14.21 4.52
N ASP A 112 -13.23 -13.66 5.11
CA ASP A 112 -13.21 -12.84 6.34
C ASP A 112 -12.41 -11.51 6.26
N GLU A 113 -11.79 -11.18 5.10
CA GLU A 113 -10.94 -9.99 4.91
C GLU A 113 -11.69 -8.67 5.23
N GLY A 114 -12.96 -8.57 4.82
CA GLY A 114 -13.79 -7.39 5.13
C GLY A 114 -14.02 -7.20 6.63
N ASP A 115 -14.20 -8.29 7.36
CA ASP A 115 -14.41 -8.28 8.81
C ASP A 115 -13.10 -8.00 9.56
N GLU A 116 -11.97 -8.49 9.05
CA GLU A 116 -10.65 -8.17 9.56
C GLU A 116 -10.34 -6.67 9.42
N VAL A 117 -10.60 -6.09 8.25
CA VAL A 117 -10.40 -4.64 8.01
C VAL A 117 -11.30 -3.81 8.94
N GLU A 118 -12.57 -4.19 9.09
CA GLU A 118 -13.49 -3.52 10.02
C GLU A 118 -13.07 -3.70 11.47
N GLY A 119 -12.54 -4.86 11.85
CA GLY A 119 -11.99 -5.11 13.19
C GLY A 119 -10.81 -4.20 13.53
N VAL A 120 -9.99 -3.83 12.53
CA VAL A 120 -8.83 -2.96 12.73
C VAL A 120 -9.19 -1.48 12.67
N PHE A 121 -9.99 -1.06 11.69
CA PHE A 121 -10.26 0.35 11.38
C PHE A 121 -11.68 0.82 11.74
N GLY A 122 -12.57 -0.11 12.05
CA GLY A 122 -13.95 0.19 12.41
C GLY A 122 -14.12 0.84 13.79
N PRO A 123 -15.36 1.07 14.23
CA PRO A 123 -15.66 1.80 15.46
C PRO A 123 -15.07 1.18 16.74
N ASN A 124 -14.84 -0.13 16.74
CA ASN A 124 -14.24 -0.86 17.85
C ASN A 124 -12.75 -1.16 17.59
N GLY A 125 -12.18 -0.62 16.52
CA GLY A 125 -10.79 -0.82 16.16
C GLY A 125 -9.84 0.06 16.97
N GLN A 126 -8.56 -0.08 16.67
CA GLN A 126 -7.49 0.59 17.41
C GLN A 126 -7.12 1.99 16.88
N PHE A 127 -7.77 2.45 15.81
CA PHE A 127 -7.47 3.72 15.18
C PHE A 127 -8.59 4.75 15.38
N ASP A 128 -8.24 5.97 15.72
CA ASP A 128 -9.18 7.09 15.86
C ASP A 128 -9.44 7.74 14.48
N LEU A 129 -10.43 7.21 13.76
CA LEU A 129 -10.85 7.69 12.45
C LEU A 129 -12.35 7.44 12.22
N ASN A 130 -12.91 7.98 11.15
CA ASN A 130 -14.26 7.60 10.71
C ASN A 130 -14.15 6.47 9.69
N PHE A 131 -14.88 5.37 9.88
CA PHE A 131 -14.87 4.22 9.00
C PHE A 131 -16.24 3.97 8.38
N ILE A 132 -16.29 3.78 7.07
CA ILE A 132 -17.50 3.46 6.31
C ILE A 132 -17.22 2.19 5.51
N ARG A 133 -17.95 1.11 5.82
CA ARG A 133 -17.98 -0.11 4.99
C ARG A 133 -19.18 -0.06 4.07
N VAL A 134 -18.94 -0.10 2.77
CA VAL A 134 -19.97 -0.14 1.74
C VAL A 134 -20.11 -1.56 1.23
N ASN A 135 -21.23 -2.22 1.49
CA ASN A 135 -21.53 -3.51 0.88
C ASN A 135 -22.02 -3.28 -0.56
N ALA A 136 -21.15 -3.59 -1.51
CA ALA A 136 -21.41 -3.46 -2.94
C ALA A 136 -21.39 -4.82 -3.68
N GLN A 137 -21.38 -5.93 -2.95
CA GLN A 137 -21.20 -7.27 -3.50
C GLN A 137 -22.13 -7.56 -4.67
N GLN A 138 -23.45 -7.36 -4.49
CA GLN A 138 -24.43 -7.64 -5.52
C GLN A 138 -24.21 -6.78 -6.78
N ARG A 139 -23.85 -5.52 -6.61
CA ARG A 139 -23.57 -4.59 -7.70
C ARG A 139 -22.40 -5.05 -8.56
N TYR A 140 -21.35 -5.61 -7.94
CA TYR A 140 -20.23 -6.19 -8.68
C TYR A 140 -20.60 -7.53 -9.35
N TYR A 141 -21.35 -8.39 -8.67
CA TYR A 141 -21.80 -9.67 -9.26
C TYR A 141 -22.63 -9.45 -10.50
N ASP A 142 -23.57 -8.51 -10.48
CA ASP A 142 -24.42 -8.19 -11.62
C ASP A 142 -23.59 -7.69 -12.82
N LYS A 143 -22.59 -6.86 -12.59
CA LYS A 143 -21.73 -6.30 -13.63
C LYS A 143 -20.71 -7.29 -14.18
N LEU A 144 -20.27 -8.23 -13.39
CA LEU A 144 -19.30 -9.26 -13.78
C LEU A 144 -19.94 -10.51 -14.36
N ALA A 145 -21.28 -10.63 -14.31
CA ALA A 145 -22.00 -11.76 -14.83
C ALA A 145 -21.69 -11.97 -16.33
N GLY A 146 -21.19 -13.18 -16.69
CA GLY A 146 -20.83 -13.53 -18.05
C GLY A 146 -19.52 -12.93 -18.59
N VAL A 147 -18.84 -12.09 -17.82
CA VAL A 147 -17.54 -11.53 -18.22
C VAL A 147 -16.43 -12.54 -17.90
N THR A 148 -15.75 -13.05 -18.93
CA THR A 148 -14.68 -14.06 -18.79
C THR A 148 -13.29 -13.47 -19.01
N GLU A 149 -13.19 -12.42 -19.82
CA GLU A 149 -11.91 -11.80 -20.21
C GLU A 149 -11.30 -11.03 -19.02
N PRO A 150 -10.03 -11.31 -18.63
CA PRO A 150 -9.42 -10.73 -17.42
C PRO A 150 -9.32 -9.22 -17.43
N GLU A 151 -8.98 -8.62 -18.57
CA GLU A 151 -8.81 -7.16 -18.67
C GLU A 151 -10.16 -6.44 -18.58
N ALA A 152 -11.21 -7.02 -19.16
CA ALA A 152 -12.58 -6.50 -19.02
C ALA A 152 -13.02 -6.54 -17.54
N LYS A 153 -12.72 -7.62 -16.81
CA LYS A 153 -12.98 -7.69 -15.37
C LYS A 153 -12.28 -6.57 -14.59
N ARG A 154 -10.98 -6.35 -14.84
CA ARG A 154 -10.22 -5.29 -14.16
C ARG A 154 -10.83 -3.91 -14.38
N LYS A 155 -11.21 -3.59 -15.62
CA LYS A 155 -11.86 -2.32 -15.97
C LYS A 155 -13.17 -2.14 -15.23
N ILE A 156 -14.03 -3.15 -15.26
CA ILE A 156 -15.33 -3.11 -14.55
C ILE A 156 -15.13 -2.91 -13.06
N ILE A 157 -14.21 -3.66 -12.45
CA ILE A 157 -13.93 -3.55 -11.01
C ILE A 157 -13.42 -2.16 -10.66
N GLY A 158 -12.47 -1.64 -11.42
CA GLY A 158 -11.88 -0.32 -11.18
C GLY A 158 -12.87 0.82 -11.38
N GLU A 159 -13.63 0.82 -12.47
CA GLU A 159 -14.66 1.84 -12.73
C GLU A 159 -15.74 1.84 -11.66
N GLU A 160 -16.19 0.67 -11.24
CA GLU A 160 -17.25 0.56 -10.25
C GLU A 160 -16.78 1.01 -8.86
N PHE A 161 -15.52 0.70 -8.51
CA PHE A 161 -14.91 1.19 -7.28
C PHE A 161 -14.92 2.73 -7.25
N ILE A 162 -14.51 3.38 -8.33
CA ILE A 162 -14.50 4.85 -8.42
C ILE A 162 -15.90 5.40 -8.24
N ARG A 163 -16.90 4.83 -8.92
CA ARG A 163 -18.29 5.29 -8.82
C ARG A 163 -18.86 5.19 -7.41
N ILE A 164 -18.65 4.06 -6.75
CA ILE A 164 -19.09 3.86 -5.36
C ILE A 164 -18.39 4.85 -4.43
N PHE A 165 -17.09 5.04 -4.63
CA PHE A 165 -16.31 5.97 -3.84
C PHE A 165 -16.79 7.43 -4.01
N GLU A 166 -17.11 7.85 -5.23
CA GLU A 166 -17.70 9.16 -5.51
C GLU A 166 -19.10 9.33 -4.89
N GLU A 167 -19.92 8.28 -4.91
CA GLU A 167 -21.24 8.27 -4.28
C GLU A 167 -21.12 8.46 -2.76
N GLU A 168 -20.19 7.77 -2.11
CA GLU A 168 -19.93 7.93 -0.68
C GLU A 168 -19.32 9.30 -0.34
N ALA A 169 -18.38 9.78 -1.15
CA ALA A 169 -17.81 11.11 -0.99
C ALA A 169 -18.89 12.22 -0.98
N LYS A 170 -19.88 12.11 -1.87
CA LYS A 170 -21.02 13.05 -1.90
C LYS A 170 -21.88 13.01 -0.64
N LYS A 171 -22.03 11.84 -0.02
CA LYS A 171 -22.79 11.69 1.25
C LYS A 171 -22.04 12.27 2.44
N ILE A 172 -20.72 12.15 2.44
CA ILE A 172 -19.84 12.70 3.50
C ILE A 172 -19.84 14.24 3.47
N GLY A 173 -20.04 14.83 2.29
CA GLY A 173 -20.05 16.28 2.09
C GLY A 173 -18.69 16.82 1.68
N ALA A 174 -18.38 18.07 2.06
CA ALA A 174 -17.15 18.72 1.67
C ALA A 174 -15.92 17.97 2.23
N VAL A 175 -15.03 17.59 1.32
CA VAL A 175 -13.75 16.93 1.60
C VAL A 175 -12.66 17.77 0.93
N ASP A 176 -11.61 18.11 1.67
CA ASP A 176 -10.56 18.98 1.18
C ASP A 176 -9.43 18.20 0.50
N PHE A 177 -9.21 16.94 0.94
CA PHE A 177 -8.13 16.10 0.45
C PHE A 177 -8.61 14.68 0.17
N LEU A 178 -8.16 14.13 -0.95
CA LEU A 178 -8.27 12.71 -1.29
C LEU A 178 -6.91 12.04 -1.07
N ALA A 179 -6.89 10.99 -0.25
CA ALA A 179 -5.73 10.14 -0.07
C ALA A 179 -5.95 8.78 -0.76
N GLN A 180 -4.94 8.31 -1.45
CA GLN A 180 -4.96 7.02 -2.14
C GLN A 180 -3.57 6.39 -2.08
N GLY A 181 -3.52 5.10 -1.74
CA GLY A 181 -2.32 4.30 -1.88
C GLY A 181 -2.10 3.99 -3.36
N THR A 182 -0.98 4.45 -3.93
CA THR A 182 -0.60 4.17 -5.31
C THR A 182 0.82 3.63 -5.31
N ILE A 183 1.01 2.49 -5.96
CA ILE A 183 2.34 1.93 -6.20
C ILE A 183 2.86 2.59 -7.46
N TYR A 184 4.09 3.11 -7.41
CA TYR A 184 4.78 3.52 -8.62
C TYR A 184 4.98 2.29 -9.51
N PRO A 185 4.59 2.31 -10.78
CA PRO A 185 4.98 1.23 -11.68
C PRO A 185 6.50 1.26 -11.84
N ASP A 186 7.12 0.09 -11.70
CA ASP A 186 8.53 -0.14 -11.99
C ASP A 186 8.86 0.12 -13.48
#